data_4d03b75349933cc9282cf5e23cee3759
#
_entry.id   4d03b75349933cc9282cf5e23cee3759
#
_cell.length_a   1.000
_cell.length_b   1.000
_cell.length_c   1.000
_cell.angle_alpha   90.00
_cell.angle_beta   90.00
_cell.angle_gamma   90.00
#
_symmetry.space_group_name_H-M   'P 1'
#
loop_
_entity.id
_entity.type
_entity.pdbx_description
1 polymer ?
#
loop_
_entity_poly.entity_id
_entity_poly.type
_entity_poly.pdbx_seq_one_letter_code
_entity_poly.pdbx_strand_id
1 'polypeptide(L)'
;MTGIKLVPLCFGSLSAIAFALAVPSATAQELHGHNVCREVGAFTPEQLGDREGHALSIGQSSCQATEGPGAGAVQTETNMWEWDGPKAKELSGYGVWRKPGATFAFQHTDGTLEVTMTDGKPSGWTASGHGIVTLATGSWASLNGKTYEWTGKGTGPNVFEGDYTFK
;
A
#
# COMPACT_ATOMS: atom_id res chain seq x y z
N MET A 1 -50.09 -4.91 -77.67
CA MET A 1 -48.64 -4.52 -77.64
C MET A 1 -48.47 -3.50 -76.55
N THR A 2 -48.11 -3.92 -75.38
CA THR A 2 -48.07 -3.08 -74.16
C THR A 2 -46.58 -2.94 -73.76
N GLY A 3 -46.05 -1.73 -73.93
CA GLY A 3 -44.68 -1.39 -73.63
C GLY A 3 -44.44 -1.20 -72.12
N ILE A 4 -43.46 -1.97 -71.59
CA ILE A 4 -43.01 -1.85 -70.22
C ILE A 4 -41.92 -0.78 -70.15
N LYS A 5 -42.18 0.30 -69.32
CA LYS A 5 -41.17 1.32 -69.01
C LYS A 5 -40.32 0.86 -67.81
N LEU A 6 -39.05 0.73 -68.01
CA LEU A 6 -38.05 0.52 -66.93
C LEU A 6 -37.78 1.85 -66.24
N VAL A 7 -37.92 1.87 -64.89
CA VAL A 7 -37.52 2.97 -64.00
C VAL A 7 -36.10 2.68 -63.47
N PRO A 8 -35.15 3.61 -63.56
CA PRO A 8 -33.80 3.39 -62.99
C PRO A 8 -33.84 3.52 -61.45
N LEU A 9 -33.32 2.50 -60.77
CA LEU A 9 -33.04 2.52 -59.34
C LEU A 9 -31.79 3.37 -59.07
N CYS A 10 -31.96 4.46 -58.34
CA CYS A 10 -30.85 5.21 -57.76
C CYS A 10 -30.31 4.47 -56.55
N PHE A 11 -29.06 3.97 -56.66
CA PHE A 11 -28.30 3.47 -55.53
C PHE A 11 -27.79 4.65 -54.68
N GLY A 12 -28.40 4.85 -53.52
CA GLY A 12 -27.95 5.79 -52.53
C GLY A 12 -26.79 5.17 -51.73
N SER A 13 -25.62 5.79 -51.83
CA SER A 13 -24.42 5.42 -51.04
C SER A 13 -24.66 5.75 -49.57
N LEU A 14 -24.81 4.74 -48.71
CA LEU A 14 -24.76 4.92 -47.27
C LEU A 14 -23.31 5.10 -46.84
N SER A 15 -22.90 6.32 -46.53
CA SER A 15 -21.64 6.63 -45.85
C SER A 15 -21.78 6.27 -44.38
N ALA A 16 -21.15 5.17 -43.94
CA ALA A 16 -21.03 4.80 -42.53
C ALA A 16 -20.01 5.73 -41.85
N ILE A 17 -20.47 6.67 -41.06
CA ILE A 17 -19.65 7.49 -40.19
C ILE A 17 -19.29 6.64 -38.96
N ALA A 18 -18.07 6.10 -38.90
CA ALA A 18 -17.53 5.43 -37.73
C ALA A 18 -17.19 6.46 -36.66
N PHE A 19 -18.05 6.62 -35.65
CA PHE A 19 -17.73 7.35 -34.43
C PHE A 19 -16.72 6.50 -33.62
N ALA A 20 -15.45 6.86 -33.67
CA ALA A 20 -14.45 6.36 -32.75
C ALA A 20 -14.73 6.96 -31.36
N LEU A 21 -15.38 6.21 -30.49
CA LEU A 21 -15.50 6.54 -29.06
C LEU A 21 -14.09 6.44 -28.47
N ALA A 22 -13.42 7.59 -28.30
CA ALA A 22 -12.23 7.68 -27.47
C ALA A 22 -12.66 7.38 -26.03
N VAL A 23 -12.44 6.15 -25.57
CA VAL A 23 -12.59 5.78 -24.17
C VAL A 23 -11.45 6.52 -23.42
N PRO A 24 -11.75 7.48 -22.53
CA PRO A 24 -10.69 8.08 -21.73
C PRO A 24 -10.04 6.96 -20.94
N SER A 25 -8.72 6.80 -21.06
CA SER A 25 -7.94 5.91 -20.20
C SER A 25 -8.13 6.45 -18.79
N ALA A 26 -8.90 5.74 -17.97
CA ALA A 26 -9.00 6.03 -16.56
C ALA A 26 -7.59 5.81 -15.97
N THR A 27 -6.86 6.89 -15.72
CA THR A 27 -5.65 6.84 -14.92
C THR A 27 -6.05 6.27 -13.57
N ALA A 28 -5.45 5.14 -13.20
CA ALA A 28 -5.70 4.55 -11.89
C ALA A 28 -5.39 5.64 -10.84
N GLN A 29 -6.42 6.06 -10.10
CA GLN A 29 -6.25 7.04 -9.05
C GLN A 29 -5.43 6.39 -7.94
N GLU A 30 -4.27 6.96 -7.63
CA GLU A 30 -3.47 6.52 -6.49
C GLU A 30 -4.28 6.76 -5.21
N LEU A 31 -4.34 5.75 -4.35
CA LEU A 31 -5.05 5.83 -3.09
C LEU A 31 -4.05 6.01 -1.97
N HIS A 32 -3.99 7.20 -1.41
CA HIS A 32 -3.14 7.55 -0.28
C HIS A 32 -3.90 7.39 1.04
N GLY A 33 -3.18 7.05 2.10
CA GLY A 33 -3.73 7.02 3.44
C GLY A 33 -2.66 7.26 4.50
N HIS A 34 -3.12 7.63 5.69
CA HIS A 34 -2.30 7.97 6.85
C HIS A 34 -2.74 7.19 8.08
N ASN A 35 -1.75 6.77 8.89
CA ASN A 35 -1.93 6.00 10.11
C ASN A 35 -1.26 6.67 11.29
N VAL A 36 -1.86 6.52 12.46
CA VAL A 36 -1.21 6.73 13.75
C VAL A 36 -1.09 5.38 14.45
N CYS A 37 0.12 5.02 14.85
CA CYS A 37 0.48 3.69 15.31
C CYS A 37 1.10 3.71 16.70
N ARG A 38 0.96 2.57 17.40
CA ARG A 38 1.66 2.31 18.66
C ARG A 38 2.29 0.93 18.60
N GLU A 39 3.51 0.85 19.11
CA GLU A 39 4.14 -0.43 19.41
C GLU A 39 3.38 -1.15 20.52
N VAL A 40 3.21 -2.46 20.36
CA VAL A 40 2.59 -3.37 21.33
C VAL A 40 3.70 -4.16 22.01
N GLY A 41 4.02 -3.82 23.24
CA GLY A 41 5.13 -4.42 23.98
C GLY A 41 6.46 -3.70 23.78
N ALA A 42 7.55 -4.35 24.17
CA ALA A 42 8.89 -3.82 24.01
C ALA A 42 9.48 -4.22 22.66
N PHE A 43 9.89 -3.23 21.89
CA PHE A 43 10.66 -3.42 20.66
C PHE A 43 12.17 -3.37 21.02
N THR A 44 12.73 -4.53 21.40
CA THR A 44 14.12 -4.60 21.84
C THR A 44 14.91 -5.48 20.86
N PRO A 45 15.91 -4.93 20.16
CA PRO A 45 16.80 -5.74 19.35
C PRO A 45 17.66 -6.67 20.22
N GLU A 46 17.71 -7.96 19.86
CA GLU A 46 18.55 -8.98 20.49
C GLU A 46 19.84 -9.13 19.71
N GLN A 47 20.98 -8.90 20.38
CA GLN A 47 22.30 -8.97 19.77
C GLN A 47 22.66 -10.43 19.41
N LEU A 48 23.13 -10.65 18.18
CA LEU A 48 23.51 -11.97 17.69
C LEU A 48 24.97 -12.36 18.11
N GLY A 49 25.80 -11.36 18.43
CA GLY A 49 27.16 -11.57 18.98
C GLY A 49 28.21 -11.93 17.93
N ASP A 50 27.90 -11.96 16.67
CA ASP A 50 28.84 -12.24 15.56
C ASP A 50 29.65 -11.00 15.14
N ARG A 51 29.06 -9.81 15.26
CA ARG A 51 29.68 -8.51 15.01
C ARG A 51 28.97 -7.41 15.82
N GLU A 52 29.65 -6.29 16.03
CA GLU A 52 29.08 -5.14 16.74
C GLU A 52 27.85 -4.57 15.99
N GLY A 53 26.80 -4.31 16.75
CA GLY A 53 25.56 -3.74 16.22
C GLY A 53 24.65 -4.68 15.41
N HIS A 54 25.05 -5.95 15.25
CA HIS A 54 24.22 -6.95 14.56
C HIS A 54 23.19 -7.56 15.50
N ALA A 55 21.92 -7.33 15.20
CA ALA A 55 20.83 -7.78 16.05
C ALA A 55 19.59 -8.16 15.23
N LEU A 56 18.70 -8.90 15.84
CA LEU A 56 17.36 -9.16 15.34
C LEU A 56 16.32 -8.57 16.28
N SER A 57 15.22 -8.09 15.74
CA SER A 57 14.05 -7.74 16.53
C SER A 57 12.76 -8.22 15.89
N ILE A 58 11.78 -8.50 16.73
CA ILE A 58 10.40 -8.77 16.32
C ILE A 58 9.54 -7.70 16.97
N GLY A 59 8.79 -6.98 16.16
CA GLY A 59 7.86 -5.95 16.60
C GLY A 59 6.41 -6.33 16.33
N GLN A 60 5.52 -5.83 17.15
CA GLN A 60 4.10 -5.82 16.90
C GLN A 60 3.58 -4.40 17.05
N SER A 61 2.73 -3.96 16.14
CA SER A 61 2.10 -2.65 16.21
C SER A 61 0.59 -2.72 16.04
N SER A 62 -0.08 -1.70 16.56
CA SER A 62 -1.48 -1.43 16.32
C SER A 62 -1.63 -0.01 15.81
N CYS A 63 -2.28 0.15 14.69
CA CYS A 63 -2.49 1.43 14.04
C CYS A 63 -3.97 1.74 13.86
N GLN A 64 -4.28 3.03 13.84
CA GLN A 64 -5.57 3.54 13.40
C GLN A 64 -5.36 4.37 12.13
N ALA A 65 -6.09 4.04 11.08
CA ALA A 65 -6.10 4.88 9.89
C ALA A 65 -6.92 6.14 10.14
N THR A 66 -6.31 7.28 9.89
CA THR A 66 -6.94 8.59 10.06
C THR A 66 -7.38 9.19 8.73
N GLU A 67 -6.76 8.78 7.62
CA GLU A 67 -7.04 9.31 6.30
C GLU A 67 -7.08 8.22 5.22
N GLY A 68 -7.61 8.58 4.06
CA GLY A 68 -7.63 7.73 2.87
C GLY A 68 -8.69 6.62 2.90
N PRO A 69 -8.55 5.58 2.06
CA PRO A 69 -9.54 4.51 1.93
C PRO A 69 -9.66 3.66 3.21
N GLY A 70 -8.65 3.73 4.08
CA GLY A 70 -8.61 3.06 5.36
C GLY A 70 -9.22 3.85 6.52
N ALA A 71 -9.59 5.10 6.36
CA ALA A 71 -10.05 5.95 7.46
C ALA A 71 -11.06 5.25 8.38
N GLY A 72 -10.79 5.29 9.70
CA GLY A 72 -11.56 4.59 10.73
C GLY A 72 -11.25 3.10 10.89
N ALA A 73 -10.35 2.54 10.10
CA ALA A 73 -9.90 1.16 10.25
C ALA A 73 -8.82 1.01 11.33
N VAL A 74 -8.73 -0.20 11.87
CA VAL A 74 -7.65 -0.60 12.78
C VAL A 74 -6.76 -1.62 12.06
N GLN A 75 -5.46 -1.41 12.17
CA GLN A 75 -4.43 -2.35 11.72
C GLN A 75 -3.82 -3.05 12.92
N THR A 76 -3.46 -4.31 12.73
CA THR A 76 -2.48 -5.03 13.55
C THR A 76 -1.41 -5.59 12.63
N GLU A 77 -0.14 -5.46 13.04
CA GLU A 77 1.00 -5.84 12.23
C GLU A 77 2.06 -6.50 13.11
N THR A 78 2.79 -7.44 12.53
CA THR A 78 4.00 -8.03 13.11
C THR A 78 5.10 -7.97 12.07
N ASN A 79 6.27 -7.51 12.47
CA ASN A 79 7.46 -7.41 11.61
C ASN A 79 8.71 -7.96 12.28
N MET A 80 9.68 -8.33 11.46
CA MET A 80 10.99 -8.78 11.87
C MET A 80 12.05 -7.96 11.16
N TRP A 81 13.03 -7.46 11.91
CA TRP A 81 14.09 -6.61 11.41
C TRP A 81 15.47 -7.19 11.75
N GLU A 82 16.38 -7.14 10.77
CA GLU A 82 17.81 -7.36 10.95
C GLU A 82 18.51 -6.02 11.04
N TRP A 83 19.23 -5.79 12.12
CA TRP A 83 19.92 -4.55 12.43
C TRP A 83 21.40 -4.63 12.14
N ASP A 84 21.96 -3.50 11.67
CA ASP A 84 23.38 -3.24 11.52
C ASP A 84 23.66 -1.82 12.05
N GLY A 85 23.98 -1.74 13.34
CA GLY A 85 24.05 -0.47 14.06
C GLY A 85 22.72 0.28 14.07
N PRO A 86 22.67 1.55 13.57
CA PRO A 86 21.46 2.36 13.55
C PRO A 86 20.51 2.05 12.37
N LYS A 87 20.87 1.11 11.51
CA LYS A 87 20.08 0.75 10.32
C LYS A 87 19.49 -0.63 10.46
N ALA A 88 18.31 -0.82 9.90
CA ALA A 88 17.70 -2.13 9.84
C ALA A 88 17.09 -2.40 8.45
N LYS A 89 17.09 -3.69 8.10
CA LYS A 89 16.39 -4.23 6.95
C LYS A 89 15.25 -5.09 7.44
N GLU A 90 14.08 -4.91 6.86
CA GLU A 90 12.94 -5.76 7.15
C GLU A 90 13.11 -7.14 6.50
N LEU A 91 13.01 -8.17 7.31
CA LEU A 91 13.08 -9.57 6.87
C LEU A 91 11.68 -10.10 6.54
N SER A 92 10.67 -9.64 7.29
CA SER A 92 9.27 -9.96 7.06
C SER A 92 8.36 -8.97 7.78
N GLY A 93 7.23 -8.65 7.15
CA GLY A 93 6.16 -7.87 7.74
C GLY A 93 4.81 -8.38 7.26
N TYR A 94 3.87 -8.59 8.18
CA TYR A 94 2.51 -9.04 7.88
C TYR A 94 1.52 -8.33 8.79
N GLY A 95 0.38 -8.02 8.23
CA GLY A 95 -0.66 -7.40 9.01
C GLY A 95 -2.05 -7.55 8.43
N VAL A 96 -3.01 -7.09 9.20
CA VAL A 96 -4.42 -7.10 8.82
C VAL A 96 -5.07 -5.78 9.20
N TRP A 97 -5.75 -5.20 8.24
CA TRP A 97 -6.63 -4.05 8.41
C TRP A 97 -8.07 -4.49 8.55
N ARG A 98 -8.81 -3.86 9.45
CA ARG A 98 -10.23 -4.17 9.70
C ARG A 98 -11.04 -2.90 9.91
N LYS A 99 -12.19 -2.85 9.26
CA LYS A 99 -13.30 -1.92 9.56
C LYS A 99 -14.63 -2.65 9.36
N PRO A 100 -15.75 -2.10 9.81
CA PRO A 100 -17.06 -2.71 9.55
C PRO A 100 -17.27 -3.01 8.05
N GLY A 101 -17.53 -4.27 7.73
CA GLY A 101 -17.80 -4.73 6.37
C GLY A 101 -16.60 -4.84 5.43
N ALA A 102 -15.36 -4.69 5.92
CA ALA A 102 -14.16 -4.84 5.10
C ALA A 102 -12.93 -5.29 5.90
N THR A 103 -12.15 -6.16 5.31
CA THR A 103 -10.86 -6.62 5.84
C THR A 103 -9.87 -6.75 4.70
N PHE A 104 -8.61 -6.39 4.90
CA PHE A 104 -7.54 -6.88 4.04
C PHE A 104 -6.33 -7.32 4.85
N ALA A 105 -5.65 -8.36 4.35
CA ALA A 105 -4.35 -8.80 4.81
C ALA A 105 -3.28 -8.31 3.84
N PHE A 106 -2.11 -8.02 4.37
CA PHE A 106 -0.97 -7.54 3.59
C PHE A 106 0.33 -8.19 4.03
N GLN A 107 1.30 -8.14 3.14
CA GLN A 107 2.68 -8.51 3.38
C GLN A 107 3.58 -7.38 2.92
N HIS A 108 4.59 -7.02 3.73
CA HIS A 108 5.70 -6.21 3.26
C HIS A 108 6.64 -7.08 2.39
N THR A 109 7.05 -6.56 1.26
CA THR A 109 7.97 -7.24 0.34
C THR A 109 9.41 -6.82 0.55
N ASP A 110 9.60 -5.63 1.08
CA ASP A 110 10.87 -5.07 1.52
C ASP A 110 10.61 -3.91 2.50
N GLY A 111 11.66 -3.54 3.21
CA GLY A 111 11.64 -2.37 4.09
C GLY A 111 13.02 -2.04 4.62
N THR A 112 13.25 -0.77 4.87
CA THR A 112 14.45 -0.25 5.53
C THR A 112 14.05 0.72 6.64
N LEU A 113 14.84 0.73 7.70
CA LEU A 113 14.67 1.64 8.83
C LEU A 113 16.02 2.26 9.18
N GLU A 114 16.03 3.55 9.50
CA GLU A 114 17.20 4.26 9.97
C GLU A 114 16.86 5.05 11.24
N VAL A 115 17.64 4.81 12.31
CA VAL A 115 17.54 5.55 13.57
C VAL A 115 18.32 6.84 13.47
N THR A 116 17.65 7.96 13.75
CA THR A 116 18.30 9.26 13.87
C THR A 116 18.99 9.37 15.22
N MET A 117 20.27 9.74 15.21
CA MET A 117 21.07 9.94 16.42
C MET A 117 21.29 11.44 16.66
N THR A 118 21.09 11.90 17.89
CA THR A 118 21.42 13.26 18.35
C THR A 118 22.25 13.15 19.62
N ASP A 119 23.42 13.72 19.63
CA ASP A 119 24.38 13.65 20.76
C ASP A 119 24.65 12.20 21.23
N GLY A 120 24.77 11.27 20.27
CA GLY A 120 25.01 9.86 20.52
C GLY A 120 23.82 9.08 21.09
N LYS A 121 22.62 9.66 21.11
CA LYS A 121 21.39 9.02 21.59
C LYS A 121 20.34 8.94 20.48
N PRO A 122 19.54 7.87 20.43
CA PRO A 122 18.40 7.80 19.52
C PRO A 122 17.42 8.97 19.77
N SER A 123 17.10 9.71 18.72
CA SER A 123 16.18 10.85 18.77
C SER A 123 14.94 10.69 17.89
N GLY A 124 14.92 9.66 17.06
CA GLY A 124 13.82 9.35 16.16
C GLY A 124 14.22 8.24 15.20
N TRP A 125 13.34 7.89 14.30
CA TRP A 125 13.61 6.96 13.21
C TRP A 125 12.70 7.25 12.03
N THR A 126 13.13 6.83 10.85
CA THR A 126 12.33 6.78 9.62
C THR A 126 12.43 5.40 9.00
N ALA A 127 11.37 4.98 8.33
CA ALA A 127 11.34 3.73 7.61
C ALA A 127 10.59 3.89 6.29
N SER A 128 10.87 3.02 5.33
CA SER A 128 10.14 2.97 4.07
C SER A 128 10.27 1.60 3.42
N GLY A 129 9.33 1.26 2.57
CA GLY A 129 9.34 0.00 1.85
C GLY A 129 8.13 -0.19 0.96
N HIS A 130 7.96 -1.42 0.52
CA HIS A 130 6.86 -1.83 -0.35
C HIS A 130 6.09 -2.98 0.28
N GLY A 131 4.88 -3.19 -0.23
CA GLY A 131 4.06 -4.32 0.18
C GLY A 131 3.03 -4.70 -0.87
N ILE A 132 2.34 -5.77 -0.58
CA ILE A 132 1.26 -6.30 -1.41
C ILE A 132 0.06 -6.68 -0.53
N VAL A 133 -1.13 -6.38 -1.01
CA VAL A 133 -2.38 -6.87 -0.41
C VAL A 133 -2.60 -8.31 -0.84
N THR A 134 -2.50 -9.23 0.10
CA THR A 134 -2.61 -10.68 -0.16
C THR A 134 -4.03 -11.20 -0.17
N LEU A 135 -4.93 -10.51 0.53
CA LEU A 135 -6.36 -10.82 0.59
C LEU A 135 -7.13 -9.53 0.90
N ALA A 136 -8.20 -9.25 0.19
CA ALA A 136 -9.10 -8.15 0.47
C ALA A 136 -10.55 -8.55 0.29
N THR A 137 -11.44 -8.05 1.17
CA THR A 137 -12.88 -8.36 1.20
C THR A 137 -13.72 -7.10 1.38
N GLY A 138 -15.02 -7.25 1.14
CA GLY A 138 -15.99 -6.17 1.34
C GLY A 138 -15.70 -4.95 0.46
N SER A 139 -15.80 -3.75 1.03
CA SER A 139 -15.55 -2.50 0.28
C SER A 139 -14.08 -2.33 -0.17
N TRP A 140 -13.19 -3.21 0.26
CA TRP A 140 -11.78 -3.23 -0.14
C TRP A 140 -11.42 -4.32 -1.15
N ALA A 141 -12.38 -5.10 -1.64
CA ALA A 141 -12.14 -6.22 -2.55
C ALA A 141 -11.29 -5.85 -3.79
N SER A 142 -11.39 -4.60 -4.27
CA SER A 142 -10.60 -4.08 -5.39
C SER A 142 -9.11 -3.88 -5.07
N LEU A 143 -8.71 -3.91 -3.80
CA LEU A 143 -7.31 -3.82 -3.38
C LEU A 143 -6.59 -5.16 -3.48
N ASN A 144 -7.30 -6.27 -3.68
CA ASN A 144 -6.71 -7.60 -3.72
C ASN A 144 -5.63 -7.70 -4.81
N GLY A 145 -4.42 -8.10 -4.43
CA GLY A 145 -3.25 -8.17 -5.29
C GLY A 145 -2.59 -6.84 -5.64
N LYS A 146 -3.10 -5.71 -5.15
CA LYS A 146 -2.47 -4.40 -5.32
C LYS A 146 -1.18 -4.30 -4.52
N THR A 147 -0.17 -3.67 -5.12
CA THR A 147 1.05 -3.26 -4.42
C THR A 147 0.85 -1.89 -3.78
N TYR A 148 1.67 -1.59 -2.80
CA TYR A 148 1.71 -0.27 -2.17
C TYR A 148 3.13 0.09 -1.74
N GLU A 149 3.38 1.37 -1.65
CA GLU A 149 4.54 1.96 -0.99
C GLU A 149 4.11 2.42 0.39
N TRP A 150 5.03 2.34 1.34
CA TRP A 150 4.78 2.83 2.69
C TRP A 150 5.99 3.58 3.25
N THR A 151 5.73 4.54 4.12
CA THR A 151 6.73 5.23 4.93
C THR A 151 6.30 5.25 6.38
N GLY A 152 7.27 5.32 7.30
CA GLY A 152 7.04 5.41 8.73
C GLY A 152 7.98 6.40 9.39
N LYS A 153 7.52 7.03 10.47
CA LYS A 153 8.30 8.01 11.24
C LYS A 153 7.96 7.92 12.71
N GLY A 154 8.96 7.73 13.55
CA GLY A 154 8.81 7.81 15.00
C GLY A 154 8.50 9.24 15.44
N THR A 155 7.40 9.42 16.18
CA THR A 155 6.93 10.72 16.68
C THR A 155 7.02 10.85 18.19
N GLY A 156 7.33 9.76 18.89
CA GLY A 156 7.50 9.72 20.35
C GLY A 156 7.82 8.32 20.85
N PRO A 157 7.92 8.14 22.15
CA PRO A 157 8.13 6.80 22.72
C PRO A 157 6.99 5.85 22.33
N ASN A 158 7.34 4.77 21.62
CA ASN A 158 6.39 3.75 21.15
C ASN A 158 5.24 4.27 20.29
N VAL A 159 5.38 5.46 19.69
CA VAL A 159 4.38 6.06 18.80
C VAL A 159 5.05 6.43 17.48
N PHE A 160 4.39 6.13 16.39
CA PHE A 160 4.83 6.49 15.05
C PHE A 160 3.65 6.80 14.15
N GLU A 161 3.94 7.49 13.07
CA GLU A 161 3.01 7.78 11.99
C GLU A 161 3.48 7.07 10.72
N GLY A 162 2.56 6.69 9.87
CA GLY A 162 2.85 6.05 8.59
C GLY A 162 1.92 6.52 7.50
N ASP A 163 2.49 6.65 6.31
CA ASP A 163 1.77 6.93 5.07
C ASP A 163 1.85 5.72 4.15
N TYR A 164 0.82 5.50 3.35
CA TYR A 164 0.81 4.45 2.35
C TYR A 164 0.11 4.89 1.08
N THR A 165 0.58 4.35 -0.05
CA THR A 165 0.04 4.66 -1.39
C THR A 165 -0.14 3.36 -2.16
N PHE A 166 -1.37 3.00 -2.50
CA PHE A 166 -1.68 1.87 -3.38
C PHE A 166 -1.47 2.24 -4.85
N LYS A 167 -0.92 1.28 -5.60
CA LYS A 167 -0.65 1.40 -7.04
C LYS A 167 -1.65 0.58 -7.87
#